data_f2b919b90608a3005ecedb473d58f002
#
_entry.id   f2b919b90608a3005ecedb473d58f002
#
_cell.length_a   1.000
_cell.length_b   1.000
_cell.length_c   1.000
_cell.angle_alpha   90.00
_cell.angle_beta   90.00
_cell.angle_gamma   90.00
#
_symmetry.space_group_name_H-M   'P 1'
#
loop_
_entity.id
_entity.type
_entity.pdbx_description
1 polymer ?
#
loop_
_entity_poly.entity_id
_entity_poly.type
_entity_poly.pdbx_seq_one_letter_code
_entity_poly.pdbx_strand_id
1 'polypeptide(L)'
;MFTHSRYRRICSLPGFSEIYKRDYLAKYNRYETFLANTGLLKSQLRFDEKDIEILIGIKEDMDNGNIEPLRKQIIKNEATVRVVSLMFFKNEKYLLGKEALINAVKLLLDIDELADDKDLQYKYVLECNSPKCIVLCENIDFLKRPTLARANHIELWYAGGKNVTKLDFADTRGLPIYYSCDWDYDGLYIIYPLVRDKIPNIQLLTPNGISKGIEETEHASKWENIKDKNIDYLLTSNQLDIMKKLIELNQWIIEESNDLIKCLN
;
A
#
# COMPACT_ATOMS: atom_id res chain seq x y z
N MET A 1 -11.48 45.43 25.01
CA MET A 1 -12.79 44.75 24.86
C MET A 1 -12.54 43.24 25.07
N PHE A 2 -12.76 42.76 26.31
CA PHE A 2 -12.50 41.35 26.64
C PHE A 2 -13.75 40.54 26.35
N THR A 3 -13.70 39.64 25.39
CA THR A 3 -14.78 38.69 25.12
C THR A 3 -14.71 37.57 26.14
N HIS A 4 -15.67 37.50 27.04
CA HIS A 4 -15.84 36.39 27.97
C HIS A 4 -16.24 35.14 27.19
N SER A 5 -15.37 34.14 27.13
CA SER A 5 -15.67 32.78 26.72
C SER A 5 -16.66 32.19 27.72
N ARG A 6 -17.95 32.08 27.36
CA ARG A 6 -18.95 31.38 28.15
C ARG A 6 -18.71 29.88 28.02
N TYR A 7 -18.08 29.27 28.99
CA TYR A 7 -18.10 27.81 29.14
C TYR A 7 -19.55 27.38 29.35
N ARG A 8 -20.12 26.68 28.36
CA ARG A 8 -21.42 26.02 28.54
C ARG A 8 -21.19 24.78 29.41
N ARG A 9 -21.63 24.84 30.65
CA ARG A 9 -21.71 23.65 31.50
C ARG A 9 -22.83 22.76 31.01
N ILE A 10 -22.49 21.53 30.66
CA ILE A 10 -23.48 20.49 30.41
C ILE A 10 -23.86 19.93 31.79
N CYS A 11 -25.13 20.12 32.18
CA CYS A 11 -25.66 19.58 33.43
C CYS A 11 -26.68 18.48 33.07
N SER A 12 -26.67 17.38 33.81
CA SER A 12 -27.70 16.36 33.66
C SER A 12 -29.07 16.88 34.10
N LEU A 13 -30.11 16.47 33.41
CA LEU A 13 -31.49 16.76 33.83
C LEU A 13 -31.83 15.96 35.11
N PRO A 14 -32.78 16.44 35.93
CA PRO A 14 -33.31 15.65 37.03
C PRO A 14 -33.79 14.28 36.59
N GLY A 15 -33.43 13.23 37.35
CA GLY A 15 -33.75 11.85 36.99
C GLY A 15 -32.87 11.18 35.92
N PHE A 16 -31.92 11.93 35.31
CA PHE A 16 -31.02 11.36 34.30
C PHE A 16 -30.21 10.15 34.84
N SER A 17 -29.73 10.26 36.07
CA SER A 17 -28.91 9.20 36.68
C SER A 17 -29.66 7.89 36.83
N GLU A 18 -30.94 7.94 37.22
CA GLU A 18 -31.80 6.75 37.35
C GLU A 18 -32.13 6.14 35.99
N ILE A 19 -32.46 6.97 35.01
CA ILE A 19 -32.75 6.53 33.64
C ILE A 19 -31.47 5.89 33.04
N TYR A 20 -30.33 6.55 33.18
CA TYR A 20 -29.06 6.02 32.67
C TYR A 20 -28.68 4.69 33.29
N LYS A 21 -28.79 4.57 34.61
CA LYS A 21 -28.49 3.32 35.31
C LYS A 21 -29.42 2.19 34.88
N ARG A 22 -30.72 2.47 34.70
CA ARG A 22 -31.71 1.47 34.34
C ARG A 22 -31.57 1.03 32.87
N ASP A 23 -31.38 1.96 31.94
CA ASP A 23 -31.55 1.70 30.54
C ASP A 23 -30.22 1.53 29.78
N TYR A 24 -29.12 2.08 30.28
CA TYR A 24 -27.87 2.17 29.53
C TYR A 24 -26.63 1.60 30.24
N LEU A 25 -26.55 1.70 31.57
CA LEU A 25 -25.31 1.39 32.29
C LEU A 25 -24.88 -0.09 32.11
N ALA A 26 -25.80 -1.02 32.16
CA ALA A 26 -25.48 -2.46 32.00
C ALA A 26 -24.89 -2.74 30.61
N LYS A 27 -25.46 -2.14 29.59
CA LYS A 27 -25.01 -2.26 28.20
C LYS A 27 -23.65 -1.60 27.99
N TYR A 28 -23.47 -0.40 28.52
CA TYR A 28 -22.18 0.32 28.50
C TYR A 28 -21.08 -0.54 29.14
N ASN A 29 -21.32 -1.06 30.35
CA ASN A 29 -20.33 -1.88 31.06
C ASN A 29 -19.97 -3.14 30.27
N ARG A 30 -20.95 -3.81 29.63
CA ARG A 30 -20.69 -4.96 28.74
C ARG A 30 -19.76 -4.60 27.59
N TYR A 31 -20.01 -3.48 26.92
CA TYR A 31 -19.19 -3.03 25.81
C TYR A 31 -17.78 -2.62 26.24
N GLU A 32 -17.67 -1.84 27.32
CA GLU A 32 -16.39 -1.43 27.85
C GLU A 32 -15.54 -2.64 28.28
N THR A 33 -16.13 -3.59 28.99
CA THR A 33 -15.46 -4.82 29.41
C THR A 33 -14.99 -5.65 28.19
N PHE A 34 -15.84 -5.81 27.19
CA PHE A 34 -15.49 -6.51 25.95
C PHE A 34 -14.33 -5.86 25.24
N LEU A 35 -14.41 -4.54 24.99
CA LEU A 35 -13.38 -3.79 24.28
C LEU A 35 -12.04 -3.79 25.05
N ALA A 36 -12.09 -3.70 26.39
CA ALA A 36 -10.90 -3.79 27.23
C ALA A 36 -10.25 -5.16 27.17
N ASN A 37 -11.02 -6.23 27.32
CA ASN A 37 -10.53 -7.61 27.33
C ASN A 37 -9.97 -8.07 25.97
N THR A 38 -10.46 -7.50 24.87
CA THR A 38 -9.99 -7.80 23.51
C THR A 38 -8.88 -6.87 23.03
N GLY A 39 -8.49 -5.86 23.83
CA GLY A 39 -7.49 -4.85 23.43
C GLY A 39 -7.99 -3.86 22.39
N LEU A 40 -9.30 -3.79 22.17
CA LEU A 40 -9.95 -2.87 21.23
C LEU A 40 -10.33 -1.52 21.86
N LEU A 41 -10.22 -1.36 23.19
CA LEU A 41 -10.46 -0.11 23.89
C LEU A 41 -9.25 0.83 23.71
N LYS A 42 -9.23 1.54 22.58
CA LYS A 42 -8.16 2.50 22.26
C LYS A 42 -8.76 3.83 21.81
N SER A 43 -8.12 4.94 22.17
CA SER A 43 -8.62 6.30 21.89
C SER A 43 -8.79 6.62 20.40
N GLN A 44 -8.02 5.93 19.54
CA GLN A 44 -8.10 6.11 18.08
C GLN A 44 -9.17 5.23 17.41
N LEU A 45 -9.67 4.20 18.07
CA LEU A 45 -10.67 3.30 17.52
C LEU A 45 -12.08 3.84 17.86
N ARG A 46 -12.94 3.83 16.86
CA ARG A 46 -14.36 4.19 17.01
C ARG A 46 -15.19 3.10 16.38
N PHE A 47 -16.07 2.52 17.16
CA PHE A 47 -17.03 1.52 16.73
C PHE A 47 -18.44 2.01 17.05
N ASP A 48 -19.37 1.79 16.13
CA ASP A 48 -20.78 1.99 16.38
C ASP A 48 -21.31 0.88 17.30
N GLU A 49 -22.39 1.12 17.98
CA GLU A 49 -23.03 0.13 18.87
C GLU A 49 -23.31 -1.20 18.15
N LYS A 50 -23.79 -1.13 16.91
CA LYS A 50 -24.03 -2.30 16.05
C LYS A 50 -22.74 -3.07 15.76
N ASP A 51 -21.63 -2.36 15.55
CA ASP A 51 -20.33 -2.99 15.30
C ASP A 51 -19.87 -3.78 16.53
N ILE A 52 -20.02 -3.18 17.72
CA ILE A 52 -19.62 -3.82 18.99
C ILE A 52 -20.46 -5.10 19.23
N GLU A 53 -21.75 -5.07 18.99
CA GLU A 53 -22.61 -6.27 19.16
C GLU A 53 -22.19 -7.41 18.21
N ILE A 54 -21.85 -7.09 16.96
CA ILE A 54 -21.36 -8.08 16.02
C ILE A 54 -20.00 -8.64 16.45
N LEU A 55 -19.08 -7.76 16.89
CA LEU A 55 -17.76 -8.19 17.38
C LEU A 55 -17.87 -9.07 18.63
N ILE A 56 -18.80 -8.78 19.56
CA ILE A 56 -19.09 -9.63 20.72
C ILE A 56 -19.56 -11.01 20.23
N GLY A 57 -20.50 -11.06 19.28
CA GLY A 57 -20.98 -12.33 18.72
C GLY A 57 -19.86 -13.16 18.10
N ILE A 58 -18.98 -12.53 17.31
CA ILE A 58 -17.80 -13.20 16.74
C ILE A 58 -16.92 -13.78 17.84
N LYS A 59 -16.65 -13.02 18.90
CA LYS A 59 -15.81 -13.47 20.02
C LYS A 59 -16.46 -14.64 20.79
N GLU A 60 -17.75 -14.54 21.09
CA GLU A 60 -18.50 -15.59 21.75
C GLU A 60 -18.50 -16.90 20.94
N ASP A 61 -18.69 -16.81 19.62
CA ASP A 61 -18.66 -17.95 18.71
C ASP A 61 -17.25 -18.55 18.57
N MET A 62 -16.20 -17.70 18.60
CA MET A 62 -14.81 -18.18 18.66
C MET A 62 -14.53 -18.95 19.95
N ASP A 63 -14.90 -18.39 21.11
CA ASP A 63 -14.65 -18.99 22.42
C ASP A 63 -15.41 -20.31 22.58
N ASN A 64 -16.58 -20.45 21.99
CA ASN A 64 -17.38 -21.66 21.98
C ASN A 64 -16.98 -22.66 20.87
N GLY A 65 -16.07 -22.32 19.99
CA GLY A 65 -15.65 -23.13 18.86
C GLY A 65 -16.68 -23.23 17.71
N ASN A 66 -17.79 -22.49 17.79
CA ASN A 66 -18.86 -22.54 16.79
C ASN A 66 -18.44 -21.99 15.42
N ILE A 67 -17.54 -21.03 15.40
CA ILE A 67 -17.13 -20.33 14.19
C ILE A 67 -15.92 -21.00 13.49
N GLU A 68 -15.29 -21.98 14.10
CA GLU A 68 -14.06 -22.60 13.58
C GLU A 68 -14.21 -23.17 12.16
N PRO A 69 -15.33 -23.80 11.75
CA PRO A 69 -15.52 -24.23 10.37
C PRO A 69 -15.53 -23.05 9.39
N LEU A 70 -16.16 -21.94 9.79
CA LEU A 70 -16.24 -20.72 8.98
C LEU A 70 -14.87 -20.03 8.90
N ARG A 71 -14.14 -19.95 10.01
CA ARG A 71 -12.76 -19.44 10.06
C ARG A 71 -11.84 -20.20 9.11
N LYS A 72 -11.88 -21.54 9.16
CA LYS A 72 -11.12 -22.38 8.22
C LYS A 72 -11.49 -22.13 6.75
N GLN A 73 -12.78 -21.93 6.50
CA GLN A 73 -13.25 -21.62 5.15
C GLN A 73 -12.74 -20.25 4.69
N ILE A 74 -12.74 -19.22 5.54
CA ILE A 74 -12.21 -17.89 5.24
C ILE A 74 -10.73 -18.00 4.85
N ILE A 75 -9.93 -18.69 5.62
CA ILE A 75 -8.50 -18.88 5.36
C ILE A 75 -8.27 -19.70 4.08
N LYS A 76 -8.93 -20.86 3.96
CA LYS A 76 -8.76 -21.77 2.82
C LYS A 76 -9.14 -21.13 1.48
N ASN A 77 -10.20 -20.31 1.48
CA ASN A 77 -10.72 -19.70 0.26
C ASN A 77 -10.12 -18.33 0.00
N GLU A 78 -9.15 -17.88 0.81
CA GLU A 78 -8.57 -16.55 0.72
C GLU A 78 -9.67 -15.47 0.60
N ALA A 79 -10.57 -15.44 1.62
CA ALA A 79 -11.76 -14.60 1.55
C ALA A 79 -11.39 -13.12 1.52
N THR A 80 -12.13 -12.34 0.71
CA THR A 80 -11.98 -10.89 0.62
C THR A 80 -12.73 -10.18 1.74
N VAL A 81 -12.41 -8.91 1.99
CA VAL A 81 -13.16 -8.04 2.92
C VAL A 81 -14.65 -8.04 2.59
N ARG A 82 -15.05 -8.08 1.31
CA ARG A 82 -16.46 -8.14 0.90
C ARG A 82 -17.16 -9.43 1.35
N VAL A 83 -16.49 -10.56 1.23
CA VAL A 83 -17.02 -11.86 1.65
C VAL A 83 -17.20 -11.88 3.16
N VAL A 84 -16.19 -11.48 3.92
CA VAL A 84 -16.22 -11.37 5.38
C VAL A 84 -17.29 -10.38 5.84
N SER A 85 -17.41 -9.24 5.15
CA SER A 85 -18.45 -8.24 5.39
C SER A 85 -19.86 -8.81 5.22
N LEU A 86 -20.09 -9.57 4.16
CA LEU A 86 -21.37 -10.23 3.93
C LEU A 86 -21.68 -11.28 5.02
N MET A 87 -20.69 -12.07 5.43
CA MET A 87 -20.84 -13.12 6.45
C MET A 87 -21.32 -12.56 7.79
N PHE A 88 -20.67 -11.53 8.30
CA PHE A 88 -20.91 -11.02 9.65
C PHE A 88 -21.86 -9.82 9.68
N PHE A 89 -21.78 -8.93 8.71
CA PHE A 89 -22.54 -7.66 8.70
C PHE A 89 -23.77 -7.69 7.78
N LYS A 90 -24.01 -8.81 7.06
CA LYS A 90 -25.12 -8.97 6.11
C LYS A 90 -25.14 -7.92 4.99
N ASN A 91 -24.00 -7.29 4.71
CA ASN A 91 -23.81 -6.30 3.65
C ASN A 91 -22.36 -6.38 3.15
N GLU A 92 -22.17 -6.72 1.89
CA GLU A 92 -20.85 -6.91 1.28
C GLU A 92 -19.94 -5.68 1.30
N LYS A 93 -20.54 -4.48 1.41
CA LYS A 93 -19.81 -3.21 1.39
C LYS A 93 -19.63 -2.57 2.77
N TYR A 94 -20.16 -3.20 3.82
CA TYR A 94 -20.18 -2.58 5.15
C TYR A 94 -18.79 -2.29 5.72
N LEU A 95 -17.85 -3.18 5.51
CA LEU A 95 -16.47 -3.05 5.98
C LEU A 95 -15.60 -2.16 5.08
N LEU A 96 -16.01 -1.87 3.84
CA LEU A 96 -15.17 -1.08 2.93
C LEU A 96 -14.84 0.30 3.51
N GLY A 97 -13.53 0.61 3.57
CA GLY A 97 -13.03 1.87 4.13
C GLY A 97 -13.07 1.96 5.66
N LYS A 98 -13.43 0.89 6.37
CA LYS A 98 -13.47 0.82 7.84
C LYS A 98 -12.29 0.01 8.40
N GLU A 99 -11.07 0.46 8.16
CA GLU A 99 -9.83 -0.26 8.53
C GLU A 99 -9.81 -0.72 10.00
N ALA A 100 -10.26 0.14 10.93
CA ALA A 100 -10.31 -0.20 12.35
C ALA A 100 -11.21 -1.41 12.63
N LEU A 101 -12.35 -1.50 11.94
CA LEU A 101 -13.31 -2.58 12.09
C LEU A 101 -12.84 -3.87 11.40
N ILE A 102 -12.21 -3.74 10.21
CA ILE A 102 -11.56 -4.87 9.53
C ILE A 102 -10.50 -5.49 10.42
N ASN A 103 -9.63 -4.68 11.01
CA ASN A 103 -8.57 -5.15 11.90
C ASN A 103 -9.14 -5.78 13.19
N ALA A 104 -10.25 -5.27 13.73
CA ALA A 104 -10.93 -5.88 14.87
C ALA A 104 -11.50 -7.26 14.52
N VAL A 105 -12.11 -7.42 13.36
CA VAL A 105 -12.61 -8.71 12.87
C VAL A 105 -11.47 -9.70 12.65
N LYS A 106 -10.37 -9.29 12.00
CA LYS A 106 -9.17 -10.11 11.80
C LYS A 106 -8.61 -10.60 13.15
N LEU A 107 -8.47 -9.68 14.10
CA LEU A 107 -7.98 -9.99 15.46
C LEU A 107 -8.86 -11.03 16.17
N LEU A 108 -10.17 -10.86 16.14
CA LEU A 108 -11.10 -11.76 16.83
C LEU A 108 -11.20 -13.14 16.17
N LEU A 109 -11.03 -13.21 14.85
CA LEU A 109 -11.00 -14.46 14.09
C LEU A 109 -9.61 -15.12 14.10
N ASP A 110 -8.60 -14.49 14.67
CA ASP A 110 -7.21 -14.94 14.62
C ASP A 110 -6.76 -15.22 13.17
N ILE A 111 -6.92 -14.21 12.31
CA ILE A 111 -6.56 -14.23 10.88
C ILE A 111 -5.54 -13.13 10.61
N ASP A 112 -4.42 -13.48 10.01
CA ASP A 112 -3.34 -12.53 9.73
C ASP A 112 -3.70 -11.58 8.58
N GLU A 113 -4.27 -12.12 7.49
CA GLU A 113 -4.59 -11.34 6.28
C GLU A 113 -5.91 -11.81 5.62
N LEU A 114 -6.49 -10.92 4.81
CA LEU A 114 -7.56 -11.20 3.87
C LEU A 114 -7.03 -11.05 2.44
N ALA A 115 -7.73 -11.60 1.45
CA ALA A 115 -7.29 -11.55 0.06
C ALA A 115 -7.10 -10.11 -0.47
N ASP A 116 -7.91 -9.16 -0.01
CA ASP A 116 -7.82 -7.76 -0.38
C ASP A 116 -6.48 -7.12 0.08
N ASP A 117 -5.86 -7.65 1.13
CA ASP A 117 -4.54 -7.23 1.58
C ASP A 117 -3.47 -7.50 0.50
N LYS A 118 -3.78 -8.40 -0.48
CA LYS A 118 -2.95 -8.78 -1.60
C LYS A 118 -3.22 -7.98 -2.89
N ASP A 119 -4.27 -7.18 -2.95
CA ASP A 119 -4.65 -6.40 -4.14
C ASP A 119 -3.54 -5.46 -4.63
N LEU A 120 -2.66 -5.04 -3.72
CA LEU A 120 -1.50 -4.22 -4.02
C LEU A 120 -0.31 -5.00 -4.62
N GLN A 121 -0.41 -6.32 -4.73
CA GLN A 121 0.66 -7.21 -5.21
C GLN A 121 0.61 -7.47 -6.72
N TYR A 122 -0.42 -7.01 -7.40
CA TYR A 122 -0.55 -7.21 -8.84
C TYR A 122 0.23 -6.17 -9.64
N LYS A 123 0.91 -6.63 -10.68
CA LYS A 123 1.56 -5.79 -11.67
C LYS A 123 0.78 -5.78 -12.98
N TYR A 124 0.89 -4.72 -13.73
CA TYR A 124 0.43 -4.67 -15.11
C TYR A 124 1.52 -5.23 -16.04
N VAL A 125 1.11 -6.01 -17.01
CA VAL A 125 2.02 -6.61 -17.99
C VAL A 125 1.53 -6.28 -19.40
N LEU A 126 2.39 -5.68 -20.21
CA LEU A 126 2.25 -5.62 -21.64
C LEU A 126 2.96 -6.84 -22.23
N GLU A 127 2.22 -7.89 -22.47
CA GLU A 127 2.73 -9.17 -22.96
C GLU A 127 3.40 -9.06 -24.34
N CYS A 128 4.43 -9.86 -24.53
CA CYS A 128 5.11 -10.09 -25.79
C CYS A 128 5.19 -11.61 -26.06
N ASN A 129 4.81 -12.06 -27.24
CA ASN A 129 4.74 -13.49 -27.57
C ASN A 129 6.09 -14.23 -27.46
N SER A 130 7.20 -13.55 -27.68
CA SER A 130 8.53 -14.14 -27.61
C SER A 130 9.51 -13.11 -27.03
N PRO A 131 9.39 -12.79 -25.73
CA PRO A 131 10.22 -11.77 -25.12
C PRO A 131 11.68 -12.23 -25.00
N LYS A 132 12.60 -11.34 -25.33
CA LYS A 132 14.03 -11.51 -25.08
C LYS A 132 14.45 -10.97 -23.72
N CYS A 133 13.70 -9.99 -23.22
CA CYS A 133 13.89 -9.39 -21.92
C CYS A 133 12.58 -8.80 -21.39
N ILE A 134 12.62 -8.48 -20.11
CA ILE A 134 11.56 -7.77 -19.39
C ILE A 134 12.10 -6.40 -19.02
N VAL A 135 11.28 -5.36 -19.15
CA VAL A 135 11.57 -4.03 -18.58
C VAL A 135 10.46 -3.68 -17.58
N LEU A 136 10.83 -3.56 -16.32
CA LEU A 136 9.99 -3.01 -15.29
C LEU A 136 10.07 -1.49 -15.33
N CYS A 137 8.95 -0.85 -15.62
CA CYS A 137 8.82 0.61 -15.72
C CYS A 137 8.30 1.19 -14.40
N GLU A 138 8.85 2.32 -13.98
CA GLU A 138 8.32 3.08 -12.85
C GLU A 138 6.96 3.69 -13.20
N ASN A 139 6.82 4.21 -14.43
CA ASN A 139 5.62 4.83 -14.95
C ASN A 139 4.89 3.93 -15.96
N ILE A 140 3.56 4.04 -16.02
CA ILE A 140 2.73 3.21 -16.91
C ILE A 140 2.83 3.63 -18.40
N ASP A 141 3.45 4.75 -18.70
CA ASP A 141 3.37 5.35 -20.03
C ASP A 141 4.04 4.54 -21.14
N PHE A 142 5.10 3.79 -20.84
CA PHE A 142 5.67 2.87 -21.82
C PHE A 142 4.71 1.75 -22.20
N LEU A 143 3.89 1.27 -21.27
CA LEU A 143 2.89 0.23 -21.54
C LEU A 143 1.78 0.72 -22.49
N LYS A 144 1.58 2.02 -22.58
CA LYS A 144 0.62 2.64 -23.53
C LYS A 144 1.13 2.67 -24.97
N ARG A 145 2.41 2.30 -25.20
CA ARG A 145 3.07 2.30 -26.52
C ARG A 145 3.45 0.89 -26.95
N PRO A 146 2.48 -0.02 -27.19
CA PRO A 146 2.74 -1.45 -27.33
C PRO A 146 3.54 -1.85 -28.55
N THR A 147 3.41 -1.09 -29.65
CA THR A 147 3.99 -1.46 -30.94
C THR A 147 5.51 -1.54 -30.89
N LEU A 148 6.16 -0.53 -30.27
CA LEU A 148 7.62 -0.46 -30.20
C LEU A 148 8.19 -1.60 -29.35
N ALA A 149 7.63 -1.83 -28.17
CA ALA A 149 8.09 -2.88 -27.28
C ALA A 149 7.95 -4.27 -27.92
N ARG A 150 6.78 -4.57 -28.48
CA ARG A 150 6.51 -5.86 -29.14
C ARG A 150 7.39 -6.11 -30.37
N ALA A 151 7.62 -5.09 -31.20
CA ALA A 151 8.48 -5.19 -32.37
C ALA A 151 9.96 -5.49 -32.00
N ASN A 152 10.38 -5.13 -30.79
CA ASN A 152 11.73 -5.37 -30.29
C ASN A 152 11.81 -6.54 -29.30
N HIS A 153 10.76 -7.35 -29.16
CA HIS A 153 10.70 -8.51 -28.26
C HIS A 153 10.90 -8.14 -26.78
N ILE A 154 10.35 -7.00 -26.35
CA ILE A 154 10.42 -6.53 -24.98
C ILE A 154 9.05 -6.73 -24.33
N GLU A 155 9.01 -7.40 -23.20
CA GLU A 155 7.85 -7.42 -22.33
C GLU A 155 7.97 -6.29 -21.31
N LEU A 156 6.91 -5.48 -21.16
CA LEU A 156 6.91 -4.37 -20.21
C LEU A 156 6.07 -4.71 -19.00
N TRP A 157 6.61 -4.39 -17.83
CA TRP A 157 5.94 -4.51 -16.56
C TRP A 157 5.80 -3.13 -15.90
N TYR A 158 4.72 -2.95 -15.13
CA TYR A 158 4.51 -1.78 -14.28
C TYR A 158 3.95 -2.22 -12.94
N ALA A 159 4.60 -1.85 -11.85
CA ALA A 159 4.18 -2.18 -10.48
C ALA A 159 3.67 -0.97 -9.69
N GLY A 160 3.96 0.25 -10.14
CA GLY A 160 3.50 1.49 -9.53
C GLY A 160 4.35 1.98 -8.36
N GLY A 161 5.39 2.74 -8.67
CA GLY A 161 6.17 3.54 -7.71
C GLY A 161 6.67 2.79 -6.48
N LYS A 162 6.47 3.38 -5.31
CA LYS A 162 7.02 2.91 -4.01
C LYS A 162 6.40 1.59 -3.51
N ASN A 163 5.27 1.16 -4.04
CA ASN A 163 4.63 -0.08 -3.63
C ASN A 163 5.19 -1.28 -4.39
N VAL A 164 6.35 -1.76 -3.95
CA VAL A 164 7.06 -2.89 -4.57
C VAL A 164 6.56 -4.27 -4.12
N THR A 165 5.60 -4.36 -3.20
CA THR A 165 5.02 -5.65 -2.77
C THR A 165 4.36 -6.40 -3.93
N LYS A 166 3.91 -5.67 -4.96
CA LYS A 166 3.43 -6.24 -6.23
C LYS A 166 4.44 -7.12 -6.96
N LEU A 167 5.72 -7.04 -6.57
CA LEU A 167 6.81 -7.80 -7.15
C LEU A 167 7.16 -9.07 -6.36
N ASP A 168 6.56 -9.31 -5.19
CA ASP A 168 6.84 -10.47 -4.34
C ASP A 168 6.64 -11.81 -5.06
N PHE A 169 5.73 -11.85 -6.02
CA PHE A 169 5.44 -13.03 -6.85
C PHE A 169 5.87 -12.85 -8.32
N ALA A 170 6.85 -11.98 -8.56
CA ALA A 170 7.34 -11.74 -9.91
C ALA A 170 8.15 -12.94 -10.41
N ASP A 171 7.63 -13.64 -11.41
CA ASP A 171 8.34 -14.69 -12.14
C ASP A 171 8.90 -14.10 -13.44
N THR A 172 10.21 -13.97 -13.52
CA THR A 172 10.90 -13.50 -14.73
C THR A 172 11.04 -14.57 -15.80
N ARG A 173 10.68 -15.81 -15.51
CA ARG A 173 10.84 -16.95 -16.43
C ARG A 173 12.27 -17.14 -16.91
N GLY A 174 13.25 -16.73 -16.12
CA GLY A 174 14.68 -16.76 -16.45
C GLY A 174 15.11 -15.73 -17.48
N LEU A 175 14.25 -14.78 -17.85
CA LEU A 175 14.60 -13.71 -18.78
C LEU A 175 15.43 -12.62 -18.09
N PRO A 176 16.36 -11.97 -18.82
CA PRO A 176 16.98 -10.74 -18.35
C PRO A 176 15.91 -9.71 -17.98
N ILE A 177 16.08 -9.05 -16.85
CA ILE A 177 15.14 -8.02 -16.39
C ILE A 177 15.88 -6.72 -16.10
N TYR A 178 15.29 -5.64 -16.57
CA TYR A 178 15.82 -4.29 -16.45
C TYR A 178 14.81 -3.39 -15.75
N TYR A 179 15.30 -2.37 -15.04
CA TYR A 179 14.47 -1.34 -14.41
C TYR A 179 14.65 -0.02 -15.14
N SER A 180 13.53 0.55 -15.56
CA SER A 180 13.42 1.88 -16.13
C SER A 180 12.72 2.77 -15.13
N CYS A 181 13.28 3.94 -14.83
CA CYS A 181 12.73 4.87 -13.85
C CYS A 181 13.08 6.32 -14.17
N ASP A 182 12.44 7.22 -13.44
CA ASP A 182 12.90 8.59 -13.34
C ASP A 182 14.30 8.63 -12.71
N TRP A 183 15.22 9.38 -13.32
CA TRP A 183 16.55 9.60 -12.76
C TRP A 183 16.51 10.85 -11.89
N ASP A 184 15.90 10.69 -10.71
CA ASP A 184 15.78 11.65 -9.64
C ASP A 184 16.07 10.99 -8.28
N TYR A 185 15.86 11.72 -7.18
CA TYR A 185 16.07 11.19 -5.84
C TYR A 185 15.14 10.00 -5.51
N ASP A 186 13.85 10.11 -5.80
CA ASP A 186 12.89 9.05 -5.48
C ASP A 186 13.15 7.78 -6.29
N GLY A 187 13.35 7.90 -7.60
CA GLY A 187 13.62 6.77 -8.49
C GLY A 187 14.90 6.02 -8.11
N LEU A 188 16.01 6.73 -7.90
CA LEU A 188 17.32 6.13 -7.65
C LEU A 188 17.56 5.74 -6.20
N TYR A 189 17.21 6.61 -5.21
CA TYR A 189 17.55 6.40 -3.80
C TYR A 189 16.46 5.73 -2.98
N ILE A 190 15.22 5.72 -3.47
CA ILE A 190 14.08 5.14 -2.76
C ILE A 190 13.57 3.89 -3.48
N ILE A 191 13.16 4.03 -4.75
CA ILE A 191 12.40 2.97 -5.43
C ILE A 191 13.34 1.88 -5.96
N TYR A 192 14.43 2.23 -6.64
CA TYR A 192 15.35 1.24 -7.21
C TYR A 192 15.93 0.26 -6.16
N PRO A 193 16.39 0.68 -4.98
CA PRO A 193 16.83 -0.24 -3.94
C PRO A 193 15.72 -1.20 -3.49
N LEU A 194 14.48 -0.72 -3.35
CA LEU A 194 13.34 -1.55 -2.98
C LEU A 194 12.99 -2.58 -4.08
N VAL A 195 13.03 -2.15 -5.34
CA VAL A 195 12.83 -3.04 -6.51
C VAL A 195 13.90 -4.12 -6.54
N ARG A 196 15.16 -3.75 -6.31
CA ARG A 196 16.28 -4.68 -6.31
C ARG A 196 16.25 -5.67 -5.14
N ASP A 197 15.71 -5.28 -4.01
CA ASP A 197 15.45 -6.18 -2.88
C ASP A 197 14.47 -7.30 -3.26
N LYS A 198 13.44 -6.96 -4.05
CA LYS A 198 12.44 -7.93 -4.56
C LYS A 198 12.94 -8.76 -5.75
N ILE A 199 13.75 -8.18 -6.61
CA ILE A 199 14.31 -8.82 -7.80
C ILE A 199 15.82 -8.58 -7.83
N PRO A 200 16.64 -9.39 -7.12
CA PRO A 200 18.07 -9.12 -6.92
C PRO A 200 18.92 -9.01 -8.19
N ASN A 201 18.51 -9.67 -9.27
CA ASN A 201 19.21 -9.67 -10.56
C ASN A 201 18.74 -8.58 -11.53
N ILE A 202 17.82 -7.68 -11.12
CA ILE A 202 17.36 -6.58 -11.97
C ILE A 202 18.49 -5.56 -12.20
N GLN A 203 18.62 -5.12 -13.43
CA GLN A 203 19.64 -4.15 -13.84
C GLN A 203 19.00 -2.80 -14.11
N LEU A 204 19.54 -1.73 -13.55
CA LEU A 204 19.09 -0.38 -13.86
C LEU A 204 19.46 -0.02 -15.30
N LEU A 205 18.52 0.49 -16.07
CA LEU A 205 18.80 1.04 -17.40
C LEU A 205 19.53 2.37 -17.26
N THR A 206 20.56 2.54 -18.09
CA THR A 206 21.25 3.83 -18.21
C THR A 206 20.38 4.77 -19.03
N PRO A 207 20.04 5.97 -18.54
CA PRO A 207 19.17 6.87 -19.26
C PRO A 207 19.85 7.48 -20.48
N ASN A 208 19.07 7.77 -21.50
CA ASN A 208 19.51 8.49 -22.69
C ASN A 208 18.59 9.66 -23.05
N GLY A 209 17.66 9.98 -22.16
CA GLY A 209 16.75 11.11 -22.28
C GLY A 209 17.41 12.45 -21.98
N ILE A 210 16.67 13.52 -22.21
CA ILE A 210 17.13 14.89 -21.97
C ILE A 210 16.91 15.26 -20.51
N SER A 211 17.96 15.72 -19.83
CA SER A 211 17.85 16.24 -18.47
C SER A 211 17.12 17.60 -18.44
N LYS A 212 16.41 17.85 -17.34
CA LYS A 212 15.65 19.08 -17.07
C LYS A 212 15.97 19.58 -15.68
N GLY A 213 15.88 20.90 -15.46
CA GLY A 213 16.04 21.51 -14.15
C GLY A 213 14.90 21.09 -13.20
N ILE A 214 15.24 20.74 -11.96
CA ILE A 214 14.24 20.39 -10.94
C ILE A 214 13.32 21.59 -10.64
N GLU A 215 13.90 22.76 -10.48
CA GLU A 215 13.13 23.98 -10.20
C GLU A 215 12.31 24.44 -11.42
N GLU A 216 12.89 24.32 -12.62
CA GLU A 216 12.22 24.69 -13.87
C GLU A 216 10.95 23.87 -14.11
N THR A 217 10.95 22.62 -13.68
CA THR A 217 9.83 21.68 -13.86
C THR A 217 8.95 21.56 -12.61
N GLU A 218 9.24 22.33 -11.54
CA GLU A 218 8.58 22.20 -10.21
C GLU A 218 8.56 20.75 -9.71
N HIS A 219 9.63 19.99 -10.01
CA HIS A 219 9.69 18.58 -9.70
C HIS A 219 9.72 18.34 -8.18
N ALA A 220 8.89 17.39 -7.71
CA ALA A 220 8.72 17.15 -6.27
C ALA A 220 9.90 16.39 -5.65
N SER A 221 10.56 15.52 -6.42
CA SER A 221 11.71 14.74 -5.96
C SER A 221 12.99 15.53 -6.06
N LYS A 222 13.63 15.83 -4.92
CA LYS A 222 14.78 16.74 -4.84
C LYS A 222 16.01 16.07 -4.29
N TRP A 223 17.17 16.35 -4.87
CA TRP A 223 18.47 15.80 -4.47
C TRP A 223 18.90 16.17 -3.04
N GLU A 224 18.43 17.28 -2.49
CA GLU A 224 18.71 17.69 -1.08
C GLU A 224 18.28 16.61 -0.04
N ASN A 225 17.45 15.67 -0.43
CA ASN A 225 16.99 14.58 0.43
C ASN A 225 17.98 13.39 0.53
N ILE A 226 19.11 13.42 -0.16
CA ILE A 226 20.10 12.32 -0.20
C ILE A 226 20.64 12.03 1.21
N LYS A 227 20.99 13.05 2.01
CA LYS A 227 21.60 12.91 3.35
C LYS A 227 22.74 11.89 3.33
N ASP A 228 22.69 10.90 4.24
CA ASP A 228 23.75 9.88 4.39
C ASP A 228 23.50 8.60 3.56
N LYS A 229 22.58 8.64 2.60
CA LYS A 229 22.28 7.47 1.78
C LYS A 229 23.35 7.28 0.71
N ASN A 230 23.81 6.04 0.55
CA ASN A 230 24.76 5.65 -0.49
C ASN A 230 24.19 4.50 -1.31
N ILE A 231 24.11 4.69 -2.62
CA ILE A 231 23.68 3.67 -3.60
C ILE A 231 24.75 3.37 -4.64
N ASP A 232 25.96 3.90 -4.49
CA ASP A 232 27.04 3.79 -5.47
C ASP A 232 27.33 2.34 -5.86
N TYR A 233 27.20 1.43 -4.88
CA TYR A 233 27.41 -0.01 -5.08
C TYR A 233 26.34 -0.68 -5.96
N LEU A 234 25.25 -0.01 -6.24
CA LEU A 234 24.16 -0.49 -7.12
C LEU A 234 24.34 -0.04 -8.56
N LEU A 235 25.23 0.91 -8.82
CA LEU A 235 25.39 1.59 -10.10
C LEU A 235 26.69 1.19 -10.79
N THR A 236 26.67 1.18 -12.14
CA THR A 236 27.89 1.10 -12.93
C THR A 236 28.65 2.44 -12.88
N SER A 237 29.94 2.45 -13.24
CA SER A 237 30.73 3.68 -13.27
C SER A 237 30.09 4.78 -14.14
N ASN A 238 29.59 4.42 -15.32
CA ASN A 238 28.89 5.36 -16.20
C ASN A 238 27.61 5.90 -15.58
N GLN A 239 26.82 5.05 -14.93
CA GLN A 239 25.59 5.46 -14.24
C GLN A 239 25.90 6.40 -13.08
N LEU A 240 26.95 6.12 -12.34
CA LEU A 240 27.41 6.96 -11.22
C LEU A 240 27.83 8.36 -11.71
N ASP A 241 28.56 8.43 -12.82
CA ASP A 241 28.98 9.70 -13.39
C ASP A 241 27.77 10.54 -13.88
N ILE A 242 26.78 9.90 -14.51
CA ILE A 242 25.53 10.56 -14.90
C ILE A 242 24.80 11.07 -13.66
N MET A 243 24.61 10.23 -12.63
CA MET A 243 23.91 10.61 -11.40
C MET A 243 24.60 11.82 -10.72
N LYS A 244 25.92 11.79 -10.56
CA LYS A 244 26.69 12.89 -9.96
C LYS A 244 26.49 14.20 -10.72
N LYS A 245 26.51 14.14 -12.06
CA LYS A 245 26.28 15.30 -12.90
C LYS A 245 24.87 15.86 -12.75
N LEU A 246 23.85 14.99 -12.64
CA LEU A 246 22.47 15.42 -12.40
C LEU A 246 22.32 16.12 -11.04
N ILE A 247 22.96 15.58 -10.00
CA ILE A 247 22.98 16.18 -8.66
C ILE A 247 23.67 17.55 -8.71
N GLU A 248 24.86 17.64 -9.31
CA GLU A 248 25.65 18.88 -9.40
C GLU A 248 24.89 20.01 -10.12
N LEU A 249 24.18 19.65 -11.20
CA LEU A 249 23.43 20.60 -12.01
C LEU A 249 21.99 20.82 -11.53
N ASN A 250 21.57 20.17 -10.45
CA ASN A 250 20.18 20.14 -9.93
C ASN A 250 19.16 19.80 -11.03
N GLN A 251 19.46 18.73 -11.79
CA GLN A 251 18.66 18.23 -12.92
C GLN A 251 18.16 16.82 -12.66
N TRP A 252 17.21 16.39 -13.47
CA TRP A 252 16.66 15.04 -13.48
C TRP A 252 16.32 14.63 -14.93
N ILE A 253 16.11 13.32 -15.14
CA ILE A 253 15.68 12.77 -16.43
C ILE A 253 14.40 12.00 -16.21
N ILE A 254 13.33 12.42 -16.90
CA ILE A 254 12.05 11.71 -16.85
C ILE A 254 12.12 10.39 -17.63
N GLU A 255 11.55 9.32 -17.07
CA GLU A 255 11.55 7.99 -17.66
C GLU A 255 11.08 7.99 -19.13
N GLU A 256 9.97 8.68 -19.41
CA GLU A 256 9.34 8.71 -20.72
C GLU A 256 10.15 9.43 -21.80
N SER A 257 11.18 10.19 -21.44
CA SER A 257 12.08 10.84 -22.38
C SER A 257 13.12 9.90 -22.95
N ASN A 258 13.29 8.72 -22.37
CA ASN A 258 14.26 7.73 -22.82
C ASN A 258 13.78 7.00 -24.09
N ASP A 259 14.73 6.71 -24.96
CA ASP A 259 14.57 5.73 -26.02
C ASP A 259 14.93 4.35 -25.44
N LEU A 260 13.90 3.59 -25.05
CA LEU A 260 14.05 2.30 -24.39
C LEU A 260 14.91 1.31 -25.18
N ILE A 261 14.81 1.33 -26.52
CA ILE A 261 15.57 0.42 -27.38
C ILE A 261 17.05 0.71 -27.32
N LYS A 262 17.43 2.00 -27.30
CA LYS A 262 18.83 2.41 -27.17
C LYS A 262 19.38 2.16 -25.78
N CYS A 263 18.54 2.20 -24.74
CA CYS A 263 18.97 1.87 -23.38
C CYS A 263 19.33 0.39 -23.22
N LEU A 264 18.77 -0.49 -24.06
CA LEU A 264 18.96 -1.95 -24.00
C LEU A 264 20.11 -2.45 -24.91
N ASN A 265 20.61 -1.64 -25.83
CA ASN A 265 21.74 -1.92 -26.72
C ASN A 265 23.05 -1.35 -26.17
#